data_fcc9148c27a8b1522134aeeb9d34f72f
#
_entry.id   fcc9148c27a8b1522134aeeb9d34f72f
#
_cell.length_a   1.000
_cell.length_b   1.000
_cell.length_c   1.000
_cell.angle_alpha   90.00
_cell.angle_beta   90.00
_cell.angle_gamma   90.00
#
_symmetry.space_group_name_H-M   'P 1'
#
loop_
_entity.id
_entity.type
_entity.pdbx_description
1 polymer ?
#
loop_
_entity_poly.entity_id
_entity_poly.type
_entity_poly.pdbx_seq_one_letter_code
_entity_poly.pdbx_strand_id
1 'polypeptide(L)'
;MTIGQRIKLARERKDMTLDEVAKRCNTTKQTIFKYENEIVTNIPYDKIVLLSNALEVSPSYLFGWDEKENSPSEPTLTEGEQVLLNLFRQIPEDQQRVFLEMGRVYANSLKKD
;
A
#
# COMPACT_ATOMS: atom_id res chain seq x y z
N MET A 1 6.74 -11.54 -0.49
CA MET A 1 7.23 -11.19 0.85
C MET A 1 6.24 -11.55 1.92
N THR A 2 6.72 -12.09 3.01
CA THR A 2 5.88 -12.43 4.16
C THR A 2 5.77 -11.22 5.10
N ILE A 3 4.85 -11.31 6.07
CA ILE A 3 4.71 -10.27 7.09
C ILE A 3 6.04 -10.08 7.84
N GLY A 4 6.69 -11.18 8.21
CA GLY A 4 7.97 -11.12 8.92
C GLY A 4 9.04 -10.39 8.13
N GLN A 5 9.13 -10.68 6.85
CA GLN A 5 10.09 -10.01 5.96
C GLN A 5 9.80 -8.53 5.83
N ARG A 6 8.53 -8.15 5.80
CA ARG A 6 8.12 -6.75 5.73
C ARG A 6 8.45 -5.99 7.02
N ILE A 7 8.25 -6.64 8.16
CA ILE A 7 8.61 -6.07 9.46
C ILE A 7 10.12 -5.80 9.49
N LYS A 8 10.92 -6.79 9.10
CA LYS A 8 12.37 -6.67 9.09
C LYS A 8 12.84 -5.55 8.16
N LEU A 9 12.28 -5.50 6.96
CA LEU A 9 12.65 -4.48 5.98
C LEU A 9 12.31 -3.08 6.48
N ALA A 10 11.13 -2.89 7.05
CA ALA A 10 10.72 -1.61 7.60
C ALA A 10 11.62 -1.18 8.77
N ARG A 11 11.97 -2.14 9.63
CA ARG A 11 12.87 -1.88 10.76
C ARG A 11 14.25 -1.43 10.27
N GLU A 12 14.80 -2.14 9.30
CA GLU A 12 16.11 -1.81 8.75
C GLU A 12 16.13 -0.46 8.06
N ARG A 13 15.04 -0.11 7.37
CA ARG A 13 14.92 1.20 6.72
C ARG A 13 14.98 2.35 7.72
N LYS A 14 14.56 2.09 8.95
CA LYS A 14 14.58 3.10 10.01
C LYS A 14 15.78 2.97 10.92
N ASP A 15 16.72 2.08 10.58
CA ASP A 15 17.91 1.84 11.38
C ASP A 15 17.59 1.50 12.83
N MET A 16 16.52 0.76 13.06
CA MET A 16 16.11 0.35 14.39
C MET A 16 16.61 -1.04 14.72
N THR A 17 16.96 -1.25 15.98
CA THR A 17 17.30 -2.58 16.48
C THR A 17 16.03 -3.33 16.85
N LEU A 18 16.15 -4.65 17.00
CA LEU A 18 15.03 -5.47 17.48
C LEU A 18 14.54 -4.98 18.85
N ASP A 19 15.47 -4.60 19.71
CA ASP A 19 15.15 -4.12 21.05
C ASP A 19 14.35 -2.81 21.01
N GLU A 20 14.71 -1.90 20.12
CA GLU A 20 14.02 -0.63 19.97
C GLU A 20 12.57 -0.83 19.51
N VAL A 21 12.36 -1.71 18.54
CA VAL A 21 11.01 -2.03 18.08
C VAL A 21 10.21 -2.70 19.19
N ALA A 22 10.83 -3.63 19.90
CA ALA A 22 10.20 -4.34 21.00
C ALA A 22 9.71 -3.38 22.09
N LYS A 23 10.54 -2.41 22.45
CA LYS A 23 10.16 -1.42 23.47
C LYS A 23 8.97 -0.59 23.04
N ARG A 24 8.92 -0.19 21.78
CA ARG A 24 7.80 0.59 21.26
C ARG A 24 6.51 -0.21 21.16
N CYS A 25 6.64 -1.53 21.05
CA CYS A 25 5.49 -2.42 20.94
C CYS A 25 5.11 -3.09 22.27
N ASN A 26 5.74 -2.68 23.38
CA ASN A 26 5.51 -3.27 24.69
C ASN A 26 5.69 -4.79 24.67
N THR A 27 6.74 -5.26 24.04
CA THR A 27 7.03 -6.68 23.93
C THR A 27 8.53 -6.92 24.09
N THR A 28 8.99 -8.12 23.82
CA THR A 28 10.39 -8.50 23.99
C THR A 28 11.09 -8.61 22.63
N LYS A 29 12.38 -8.43 22.66
CA LYS A 29 13.26 -8.63 21.51
C LYS A 29 13.04 -10.00 20.88
N GLN A 30 12.91 -11.03 21.67
CA GLN A 30 12.70 -12.39 21.21
C GLN A 30 11.37 -12.51 20.42
N THR A 31 10.35 -11.81 20.86
CA THR A 31 9.06 -11.83 20.17
C THR A 31 9.18 -11.22 18.78
N ILE A 32 9.86 -10.07 18.67
CA ILE A 32 10.06 -9.42 17.36
C ILE A 32 10.91 -10.33 16.45
N PHE A 33 11.94 -10.94 17.00
CA PHE A 33 12.77 -11.89 16.24
C PHE A 33 11.94 -13.04 15.69
N LYS A 34 11.04 -13.58 16.51
CA LYS A 34 10.18 -14.68 16.08
C LYS A 34 9.23 -14.26 14.96
N TYR A 35 8.74 -13.03 15.02
CA TYR A 35 7.88 -12.49 13.96
C TYR A 35 8.65 -12.33 12.65
N GLU A 36 9.85 -11.76 12.72
CA GLU A 36 10.65 -11.50 11.51
C GLU A 36 11.11 -12.80 10.84
N ASN A 37 11.36 -13.82 11.62
CA ASN A 37 11.85 -15.10 11.10
C ASN A 37 10.78 -16.15 10.92
N GLU A 38 9.51 -15.75 11.04
CA GLU A 38 8.35 -16.60 10.78
C GLU A 38 8.25 -17.81 11.69
N ILE A 39 8.86 -17.72 12.86
CA ILE A 39 8.71 -18.73 13.90
C ILE A 39 7.30 -18.63 14.48
N VAL A 40 6.79 -17.41 14.63
CA VAL A 40 5.42 -17.12 14.98
C VAL A 40 4.82 -16.35 13.82
N THR A 41 3.83 -16.95 13.15
CA THR A 41 3.20 -16.37 11.96
C THR A 41 1.83 -15.77 12.26
N ASN A 42 1.20 -16.19 13.36
CA ASN A 42 -0.12 -15.72 13.76
C ASN A 42 0.02 -14.52 14.69
N ILE A 43 0.29 -13.36 14.11
CA ILE A 43 0.49 -12.12 14.87
C ILE A 43 -0.88 -11.50 15.13
N PRO A 44 -1.25 -11.24 16.40
CA PRO A 44 -2.52 -10.58 16.70
C PRO A 44 -2.61 -9.21 16.04
N TYR A 45 -3.82 -8.82 15.65
CA TYR A 45 -4.03 -7.55 14.95
C TYR A 45 -3.56 -6.35 15.78
N ASP A 46 -3.79 -6.37 17.10
CA ASP A 46 -3.35 -5.28 17.97
C ASP A 46 -1.82 -5.12 17.94
N LYS A 47 -1.09 -6.23 17.82
CA LYS A 47 0.37 -6.18 17.68
C LYS A 47 0.78 -5.65 16.32
N ILE A 48 0.03 -5.98 15.27
CA ILE A 48 0.27 -5.43 13.93
C ILE A 48 0.12 -3.91 13.96
N VAL A 49 -0.90 -3.40 14.65
CA VAL A 49 -1.10 -1.95 14.78
C VAL A 49 0.08 -1.30 15.50
N LEU A 50 0.52 -1.91 16.60
CA LEU A 50 1.68 -1.38 17.34
C LEU A 50 2.95 -1.38 16.47
N LEU A 51 3.17 -2.46 15.73
CA LEU A 51 4.32 -2.55 14.83
C LEU A 51 4.25 -1.50 13.72
N SER A 52 3.06 -1.30 13.14
CA SER A 52 2.89 -0.31 12.09
C SER A 52 3.20 1.09 12.58
N ASN A 53 2.75 1.42 13.79
CA ASN A 53 3.04 2.72 14.38
C ASN A 53 4.53 2.88 14.69
N ALA A 54 5.15 1.85 15.25
CA ALA A 54 6.58 1.89 15.61
C ALA A 54 7.46 2.02 14.37
N LEU A 55 7.08 1.36 13.28
CA LEU A 55 7.83 1.33 12.04
C LEU A 55 7.38 2.41 11.05
N GLU A 56 6.37 3.18 11.41
CA GLU A 56 5.81 4.25 10.58
C GLU A 56 5.37 3.76 9.20
N VAL A 57 4.72 2.62 9.19
CA VAL A 57 4.10 2.04 7.99
C VAL A 57 2.64 1.73 8.30
N SER A 58 1.83 1.51 7.27
CA SER A 58 0.43 1.15 7.48
C SER A 58 0.31 -0.34 7.83
N PRO A 59 -0.74 -0.73 8.58
CA PRO A 59 -1.02 -2.16 8.77
C PRO A 59 -1.19 -2.90 7.45
N SER A 60 -1.81 -2.26 6.46
CA SER A 60 -1.99 -2.83 5.12
C SER A 60 -0.66 -3.18 4.46
N TYR A 61 0.37 -2.36 4.67
CA TYR A 61 1.70 -2.65 4.16
C TYR A 61 2.25 -3.94 4.77
N LEU A 62 2.10 -4.11 6.08
CA LEU A 62 2.61 -5.30 6.76
C LEU A 62 1.89 -6.57 6.30
N PHE A 63 0.58 -6.48 6.01
CA PHE A 63 -0.16 -7.59 5.46
C PHE A 63 0.12 -7.85 3.98
N GLY A 64 0.77 -6.90 3.30
CA GLY A 64 1.04 -7.03 1.87
C GLY A 64 -0.11 -6.60 0.99
N TRP A 65 -1.13 -5.96 1.56
CA TRP A 65 -2.28 -5.50 0.79
C TRP A 65 -1.95 -4.29 -0.08
N ASP A 66 -0.96 -3.49 0.34
CA ASP A 66 -0.51 -2.30 -0.38
C ASP A 66 0.65 -2.61 -1.32
N GLU A 67 0.97 -3.88 -1.54
CA GLU A 67 2.13 -4.26 -2.34
C GLU A 67 2.09 -3.66 -3.73
N LYS A 68 0.92 -3.63 -4.33
CA LYS A 68 0.75 -3.05 -5.66
C LYS A 68 1.03 -1.55 -5.69
N GLU A 69 0.67 -0.85 -4.62
CA GLU A 69 0.88 0.59 -4.52
C GLU A 69 2.36 0.94 -4.32
N ASN A 70 3.11 0.03 -3.73
CA ASN A 70 4.53 0.23 -3.45
C ASN A 70 5.42 -0.38 -4.52
N SER A 71 4.85 -1.05 -5.50
CA SER A 71 5.60 -1.66 -6.58
C SER A 71 6.08 -0.60 -7.57
N PRO A 72 7.36 -0.63 -7.96
CA PRO A 72 7.83 0.32 -8.97
C PRO A 72 7.16 0.13 -10.33
N SER A 73 6.54 -1.03 -10.56
CA SER A 73 5.79 -1.28 -11.78
C SER A 73 4.34 -0.78 -11.68
N GLU A 74 3.88 -0.35 -10.50
CA GLU A 74 2.54 0.15 -10.34
C GLU A 74 2.43 1.52 -11.01
N PRO A 75 1.54 1.68 -11.99
CA PRO A 75 1.41 2.96 -12.64
C PRO A 75 0.77 3.97 -11.71
N THR A 76 1.50 5.03 -11.42
CA THR A 76 0.88 6.20 -10.84
C THR A 76 0.10 6.90 -11.94
N LEU A 77 -0.98 7.57 -11.58
CA LEU A 77 -1.75 8.33 -12.57
C LEU A 77 -0.86 9.41 -13.18
N THR A 78 -0.89 9.49 -14.49
CA THR A 78 -0.20 10.56 -15.18
C THR A 78 -0.93 11.89 -14.91
N GLU A 79 -0.26 12.99 -15.20
CA GLU A 79 -0.86 14.31 -15.04
C GLU A 79 -2.16 14.43 -15.84
N GLY A 80 -2.16 13.90 -17.06
CA GLY A 80 -3.36 13.89 -17.92
C GLY A 80 -4.49 13.06 -17.32
N GLU A 81 -4.16 11.92 -16.73
CA GLU A 81 -5.16 11.07 -16.09
C GLU A 81 -5.78 11.74 -14.87
N GLN A 82 -4.98 12.45 -14.08
CA GLN A 82 -5.48 13.18 -12.93
C GLN A 82 -6.43 14.31 -13.34
N VAL A 83 -6.07 15.04 -14.38
CA VAL A 83 -6.93 16.09 -14.93
C VAL A 83 -8.25 15.49 -15.42
N LEU A 84 -8.16 14.36 -16.12
CA LEU A 84 -9.34 13.67 -16.63
C LEU A 84 -10.28 13.25 -15.51
N LEU A 85 -9.76 12.68 -14.43
CA LEU A 85 -10.57 12.30 -13.28
C LEU A 85 -11.23 13.52 -12.62
N ASN A 86 -10.50 14.60 -12.49
CA ASN A 86 -11.04 15.83 -11.91
C ASN A 86 -12.17 16.39 -12.76
N LEU A 87 -12.00 16.41 -14.07
CA LEU A 87 -13.05 16.85 -14.99
C LEU A 87 -14.27 15.96 -14.90
N PHE A 88 -14.06 14.64 -14.86
CA PHE A 88 -15.15 13.68 -14.76
C PHE A 88 -15.97 13.90 -13.50
N ARG A 89 -15.31 14.16 -12.37
CA ARG A 89 -15.98 14.40 -11.09
C ARG A 89 -16.80 15.68 -11.07
N GLN A 90 -16.43 16.66 -11.89
CA GLN A 90 -17.15 17.92 -12.00
C GLN A 90 -18.41 17.82 -12.88
N ILE A 91 -18.51 16.77 -13.66
CA ILE A 91 -19.63 16.55 -14.55
C ILE A 91 -20.80 15.96 -13.76
N PRO A 92 -22.04 16.45 -13.91
CA PRO A 92 -23.18 15.84 -13.27
C PRO A 92 -23.32 14.37 -13.66
N GLU A 93 -23.83 13.57 -12.75
CA GLU A 93 -23.89 12.12 -12.91
C GLU A 93 -24.61 11.69 -14.19
N ASP A 94 -25.69 12.37 -14.53
CA ASP A 94 -26.44 12.09 -15.76
C ASP A 94 -25.65 12.41 -17.02
N GLN A 95 -24.69 13.32 -16.93
CA GLN A 95 -23.83 13.70 -18.04
C GLN A 95 -22.58 12.84 -18.15
N GLN A 96 -22.23 12.16 -17.08
CA GLN A 96 -21.00 11.34 -17.08
C GLN A 96 -21.06 10.23 -18.11
N ARG A 97 -22.24 9.66 -18.34
CA ARG A 97 -22.42 8.60 -19.34
C ARG A 97 -22.08 9.12 -20.74
N VAL A 98 -22.53 10.31 -21.08
CA VAL A 98 -22.25 10.93 -22.37
C VAL A 98 -20.76 11.14 -22.55
N PHE A 99 -20.09 11.62 -21.50
CA PHE A 99 -18.65 11.82 -21.52
C PHE A 99 -17.91 10.53 -21.79
N LEU A 100 -18.31 9.44 -21.12
CA LEU A 100 -17.68 8.13 -21.31
C LEU A 100 -17.88 7.60 -22.72
N GLU A 101 -19.06 7.78 -23.29
CA GLU A 101 -19.35 7.36 -24.66
C GLU A 101 -18.51 8.13 -25.68
N MET A 102 -18.38 9.43 -25.48
CA MET A 102 -17.54 10.25 -26.35
C MET A 102 -16.08 9.78 -26.30
N GLY A 103 -15.60 9.46 -25.08
CA GLY A 103 -14.24 8.94 -24.91
C GLY A 103 -14.05 7.62 -25.61
N ARG A 104 -15.04 6.72 -25.55
CA ARG A 104 -14.96 5.41 -26.23
C ARG A 104 -14.93 5.57 -27.75
N VAL A 105 -15.77 6.42 -28.29
CA VAL A 105 -15.82 6.66 -29.74
C VAL A 105 -14.47 7.20 -30.22
N TYR A 106 -13.93 8.17 -29.48
CA TYR A 106 -12.63 8.73 -29.82
C TYR A 106 -11.53 7.69 -29.77
N ALA A 107 -11.48 6.90 -28.68
CA ALA A 107 -10.46 5.87 -28.53
C ALA A 107 -10.55 4.81 -29.62
N ASN A 108 -11.78 4.40 -29.98
CA ASN A 108 -11.99 3.42 -31.05
C ASN A 108 -11.57 3.96 -32.40
N SER A 109 -11.75 5.26 -32.66
CA SER A 109 -11.33 5.86 -33.92
C SER A 109 -9.82 5.84 -34.06
N LEU A 110 -9.08 5.91 -32.96
CA LEU A 110 -7.63 5.85 -32.98
C LEU A 110 -7.08 4.45 -33.20
N LYS A 111 -7.87 3.43 -32.90
CA LYS A 111 -7.48 2.03 -33.07
C LYS A 111 -7.68 1.50 -34.46
N LYS A 112 -8.26 2.27 -35.35
CA LYS A 112 -8.44 1.88 -36.75
C LYS A 112 -7.13 1.95 -37.47
N ASP A 113 -6.73 0.86 -38.05
CA ASP A 113 -5.59 0.77 -38.90
C ASP A 113 -5.96 1.09 -40.35
#